data_ecdb8a22485f74b99ebb84b736af10cf
#
_entry.id   ecdb8a22485f74b99ebb84b736af10cf
#
_cell.length_a   1.000
_cell.length_b   1.000
_cell.length_c   1.000
_cell.angle_alpha   90.00
_cell.angle_beta   90.00
_cell.angle_gamma   90.00
#
_symmetry.space_group_name_H-M   'P 1'
#
loop_
_entity.id
_entity.type
_entity.pdbx_description
1 polymer ?
#
loop_
_entity_poly.entity_id
_entity_poly.type
_entity_poly.pdbx_seq_one_letter_code
_entity_poly.pdbx_strand_id
1 'polypeptide(L)'
;SSDLKSLRDAREGGCSGCIEVGAFGKEAYVLTGYLNVPKILEVTLHNGVDPVSGRKVGLETGDPRGFRTYEELYAAFIRQIHYFVDMKVRVSNYIDRMFAKYAPATFLSLFIDDCIAKGKDYYDRGPRYNTTYIQCTGLGTITDSLSSLRKHVFEDKTFTMQALLDAMADNFEGHEPMRQMILNRTPFFGNDDPYADQIAVRVFDDLYDAIEGKPNTKGECFHLNMLSTTCHVYFGKVMGATPNGRLAGRAVLFFSSSAFCGRG
;
A
#
# COMPACT_ATOMS: atom_id res chain seq x y z
N SER A 1 20.21 1.88 5.56
CA SER A 1 20.73 1.13 4.38
C SER A 1 22.24 0.96 4.38
N SER A 2 23.00 1.84 5.05
CA SER A 2 24.47 1.71 5.21
C SER A 2 24.87 0.45 6.00
N ASP A 3 23.99 -0.07 6.84
CA ASP A 3 24.26 -1.23 7.69
C ASP A 3 24.25 -2.56 6.92
N LEU A 4 23.66 -2.56 5.71
CA LEU A 4 23.53 -3.75 4.85
C LEU A 4 24.52 -3.74 3.67
N LYS A 5 25.15 -2.60 3.36
CA LYS A 5 26.06 -2.41 2.22
C LYS A 5 27.39 -1.84 2.66
N SER A 6 28.45 -2.19 1.91
CA SER A 6 29.74 -1.50 2.14
C SER A 6 29.57 0.00 1.89
N LEU A 7 30.31 0.83 2.63
CA LEU A 7 30.28 2.29 2.47
C LEU A 7 30.66 2.70 1.04
N ARG A 8 31.55 1.98 0.39
CA ARG A 8 31.94 2.18 -1.01
C ARG A 8 30.74 1.96 -1.93
N ASP A 9 30.05 0.81 -1.81
CA ASP A 9 28.92 0.46 -2.67
C ASP A 9 27.72 1.39 -2.43
N ALA A 10 27.50 1.83 -1.19
CA ALA A 10 26.47 2.81 -0.87
C ALA A 10 26.75 4.18 -1.50
N ARG A 11 28.00 4.61 -1.60
CA ARG A 11 28.39 5.87 -2.26
C ARG A 11 28.27 5.82 -3.79
N GLU A 12 28.37 4.65 -4.37
CA GLU A 12 28.18 4.41 -5.81
C GLU A 12 26.72 4.12 -6.17
N GLY A 13 25.82 4.24 -5.22
CA GLY A 13 24.40 4.00 -5.38
C GLY A 13 23.63 5.25 -5.74
N GLY A 14 22.36 5.03 -6.06
CA GLY A 14 21.39 6.08 -6.35
C GLY A 14 20.00 5.50 -6.54
N CYS A 15 19.10 6.35 -7.04
CA CYS A 15 17.74 5.94 -7.36
C CYS A 15 17.70 5.34 -8.76
N SER A 16 17.13 4.15 -8.90
CA SER A 16 16.91 3.44 -10.16
C SER A 16 15.42 3.23 -10.39
N GLY A 17 15.04 3.08 -11.65
CA GLY A 17 13.64 2.91 -12.01
C GLY A 17 12.79 4.11 -11.58
N CYS A 18 11.85 3.87 -10.66
CA CYS A 18 10.98 4.93 -10.14
C CYS A 18 11.59 5.58 -8.88
N ILE A 19 11.77 4.80 -7.80
CA ILE A 19 12.31 5.26 -6.51
C ILE A 19 13.11 4.18 -5.78
N GLU A 20 13.43 3.08 -6.44
CA GLU A 20 14.23 2.02 -5.85
C GLU A 20 15.68 2.52 -5.66
N VAL A 21 16.12 2.58 -4.41
CA VAL A 21 17.46 3.04 -4.04
C VAL A 21 18.38 1.84 -3.84
N GLY A 22 19.54 1.86 -4.49
CA GLY A 22 20.52 0.78 -4.32
C GLY A 22 21.85 1.02 -5.00
N ALA A 23 22.74 0.04 -4.97
CA ALA A 23 24.08 0.09 -5.53
C ALA A 23 24.07 -0.26 -7.02
N PHE A 24 24.38 0.70 -7.89
CA PHE A 24 24.36 0.49 -9.34
C PHE A 24 25.33 -0.61 -9.77
N GLY A 25 24.84 -1.49 -10.65
CA GLY A 25 25.62 -2.62 -11.16
C GLY A 25 25.92 -3.74 -10.16
N LYS A 26 25.43 -3.64 -8.92
CA LYS A 26 25.74 -4.57 -7.83
C LYS A 26 24.51 -5.14 -7.14
N GLU A 27 23.33 -4.60 -7.43
CA GLU A 27 22.10 -4.91 -6.73
C GLU A 27 20.99 -5.35 -7.68
N ALA A 28 20.22 -6.34 -7.24
CA ALA A 28 18.97 -6.68 -7.86
C ALA A 28 17.85 -5.74 -7.33
N TYR A 29 17.26 -4.98 -8.24
CA TYR A 29 16.08 -4.14 -7.96
C TYR A 29 14.83 -4.91 -8.37
N VAL A 30 14.37 -5.82 -7.53
CA VAL A 30 13.24 -6.69 -7.89
C VAL A 30 11.96 -6.15 -7.26
N LEU A 31 11.11 -5.57 -8.10
CA LEU A 31 9.74 -5.21 -7.73
C LEU A 31 8.81 -6.39 -8.00
N THR A 32 8.33 -7.04 -6.94
CA THR A 32 7.46 -8.23 -7.05
C THR A 32 5.98 -7.90 -7.18
N GLY A 33 5.65 -6.63 -7.30
CA GLY A 33 4.31 -6.12 -7.57
C GLY A 33 3.76 -5.20 -6.48
N TYR A 34 2.47 -4.88 -6.63
CA TYR A 34 1.81 -3.79 -5.93
C TYR A 34 0.86 -4.30 -4.85
N LEU A 35 0.64 -3.47 -3.82
CA LEU A 35 -0.36 -3.67 -2.79
C LEU A 35 -1.33 -2.48 -2.77
N ASN A 36 -2.61 -2.73 -3.00
CA ASN A 36 -3.66 -1.71 -2.93
C ASN A 36 -4.09 -1.52 -1.48
N VAL A 37 -3.47 -0.58 -0.77
CA VAL A 37 -3.72 -0.37 0.67
C VAL A 37 -5.16 0.10 0.95
N PRO A 38 -5.75 1.02 0.16
CA PRO A 38 -7.17 1.37 0.33
C PRO A 38 -8.13 0.20 0.18
N LYS A 39 -7.83 -0.77 -0.69
CA LYS A 39 -8.64 -2.00 -0.83
C LYS A 39 -8.63 -2.85 0.44
N ILE A 40 -7.53 -2.84 1.17
CA ILE A 40 -7.46 -3.56 2.46
C ILE A 40 -8.42 -2.94 3.48
N LEU A 41 -8.53 -1.60 3.52
CA LEU A 41 -9.53 -0.95 4.37
C LEU A 41 -10.96 -1.27 3.91
N GLU A 42 -11.23 -1.26 2.61
CA GLU A 42 -12.53 -1.63 2.06
C GLU A 42 -12.93 -3.05 2.52
N VAL A 43 -12.01 -4.01 2.42
CA VAL A 43 -12.22 -5.39 2.90
C VAL A 43 -12.41 -5.43 4.43
N THR A 44 -11.70 -4.60 5.18
CA THR A 44 -11.88 -4.46 6.64
C THR A 44 -13.28 -3.97 7.00
N LEU A 45 -13.76 -2.94 6.29
CA LEU A 45 -15.09 -2.38 6.48
C LEU A 45 -16.24 -3.33 6.06
N HIS A 46 -15.91 -4.45 5.41
CA HIS A 46 -16.84 -5.50 5.03
C HIS A 46 -16.49 -6.86 5.67
N ASN A 47 -15.81 -6.84 6.83
CA ASN A 47 -15.46 -8.01 7.62
C ASN A 47 -14.83 -9.15 6.81
N GLY A 48 -13.87 -8.80 5.96
CA GLY A 48 -13.10 -9.75 5.15
C GLY A 48 -13.70 -10.06 3.77
N VAL A 49 -14.85 -9.48 3.43
CA VAL A 49 -15.48 -9.65 2.13
C VAL A 49 -15.11 -8.50 1.20
N ASP A 50 -14.81 -8.80 -0.04
CA ASP A 50 -14.70 -7.79 -1.09
C ASP A 50 -16.09 -7.42 -1.60
N PRO A 51 -16.59 -6.19 -1.40
CA PRO A 51 -17.95 -5.83 -1.77
C PRO A 51 -18.19 -5.81 -3.28
N VAL A 52 -17.14 -5.62 -4.09
CA VAL A 52 -17.26 -5.60 -5.56
C VAL A 52 -17.47 -6.99 -6.14
N SER A 53 -16.74 -7.98 -5.64
CA SER A 53 -16.85 -9.38 -6.11
C SER A 53 -17.76 -10.27 -5.28
N GLY A 54 -18.15 -9.83 -4.08
CA GLY A 54 -18.91 -10.61 -3.10
C GLY A 54 -18.13 -11.78 -2.49
N ARG A 55 -16.82 -11.86 -2.72
CA ARG A 55 -15.98 -12.96 -2.24
C ARG A 55 -15.32 -12.65 -0.91
N LYS A 56 -15.24 -13.65 -0.04
CA LYS A 56 -14.39 -13.56 1.15
C LYS A 56 -12.93 -13.68 0.71
N VAL A 57 -12.18 -12.60 0.90
CA VAL A 57 -10.77 -12.49 0.48
C VAL A 57 -9.83 -12.19 1.65
N GLY A 58 -10.36 -11.69 2.76
CA GLY A 58 -9.60 -11.31 3.96
C GLY A 58 -10.04 -12.08 5.21
N LEU A 59 -9.49 -11.65 6.35
CA LEU A 59 -9.86 -12.14 7.68
C LEU A 59 -11.22 -11.60 8.12
N GLU A 60 -11.93 -12.36 8.93
CA GLU A 60 -13.04 -11.83 9.73
C GLU A 60 -12.45 -11.06 10.92
N THR A 61 -12.36 -9.74 10.79
CA THR A 61 -11.77 -8.87 11.81
C THR A 61 -12.81 -8.22 12.73
N GLY A 62 -14.07 -8.49 12.47
CA GLY A 62 -15.23 -7.96 13.18
C GLY A 62 -16.11 -7.08 12.30
N ASP A 63 -17.39 -6.99 12.65
CA ASP A 63 -18.31 -6.08 11.99
C ASP A 63 -17.95 -4.62 12.34
N PRO A 64 -17.66 -3.74 11.38
CA PRO A 64 -17.25 -2.37 11.66
C PRO A 64 -18.29 -1.57 12.42
N ARG A 65 -19.58 -1.95 12.35
CA ARG A 65 -20.68 -1.33 13.11
C ARG A 65 -20.60 -1.58 14.61
N GLY A 66 -19.87 -2.63 15.00
CA GLY A 66 -19.66 -2.99 16.40
C GLY A 66 -18.45 -2.31 17.05
N PHE A 67 -17.58 -1.67 16.28
CA PHE A 67 -16.42 -0.96 16.85
C PHE A 67 -16.87 0.30 17.59
N ARG A 68 -16.38 0.45 18.81
CA ARG A 68 -16.74 1.56 19.70
C ARG A 68 -15.73 2.70 19.62
N THR A 69 -14.50 2.39 19.21
CA THR A 69 -13.39 3.34 19.12
C THR A 69 -12.71 3.25 17.77
N TYR A 70 -12.07 4.35 17.38
CA TYR A 70 -11.22 4.39 16.20
C TYR A 70 -10.09 3.36 16.28
N GLU A 71 -9.52 3.15 17.48
CA GLU A 71 -8.42 2.20 17.67
C GLU A 71 -8.85 0.74 17.46
N GLU A 72 -10.08 0.37 17.77
CA GLU A 72 -10.61 -0.97 17.45
C GLU A 72 -10.68 -1.20 15.93
N LEU A 73 -11.20 -0.20 15.19
CA LEU A 73 -11.21 -0.25 13.72
C LEU A 73 -9.80 -0.30 13.15
N TYR A 74 -8.92 0.57 13.64
CA TYR A 74 -7.54 0.64 13.18
C TYR A 74 -6.80 -0.68 13.42
N ALA A 75 -6.96 -1.29 14.60
CA ALA A 75 -6.39 -2.59 14.90
C ALA A 75 -6.93 -3.70 14.00
N ALA A 76 -8.21 -3.65 13.61
CA ALA A 76 -8.79 -4.57 12.63
C ALA A 76 -8.15 -4.39 11.25
N PHE A 77 -7.94 -3.15 10.82
CA PHE A 77 -7.25 -2.82 9.57
C PHE A 77 -5.80 -3.31 9.55
N ILE A 78 -5.05 -3.13 10.65
CA ILE A 78 -3.66 -3.63 10.75
C ILE A 78 -3.59 -5.16 10.69
N ARG A 79 -4.53 -5.88 11.31
CA ARG A 79 -4.61 -7.34 11.14
C ARG A 79 -4.82 -7.76 9.69
N GLN A 80 -5.64 -7.03 8.94
CA GLN A 80 -5.81 -7.26 7.50
C GLN A 80 -4.54 -6.96 6.72
N ILE A 81 -3.82 -5.87 7.03
CA ILE A 81 -2.52 -5.54 6.41
C ILE A 81 -1.55 -6.72 6.56
N HIS A 82 -1.34 -7.21 7.78
CA HIS A 82 -0.45 -8.35 8.02
C HIS A 82 -0.85 -9.59 7.22
N TYR A 83 -2.14 -9.90 7.17
CA TYR A 83 -2.64 -11.03 6.40
C TYR A 83 -2.32 -10.90 4.90
N PHE A 84 -2.62 -9.73 4.30
CA PHE A 84 -2.38 -9.52 2.88
C PHE A 84 -0.89 -9.41 2.54
N VAL A 85 -0.08 -8.82 3.43
CA VAL A 85 1.37 -8.77 3.27
C VAL A 85 1.97 -10.19 3.34
N ASP A 86 1.56 -11.03 4.28
CA ASP A 86 2.05 -12.41 4.38
C ASP A 86 1.67 -13.24 3.14
N MET A 87 0.47 -13.05 2.63
CA MET A 87 0.05 -13.67 1.37
C MET A 87 0.90 -13.16 0.20
N LYS A 88 1.10 -11.84 0.11
CA LYS A 88 1.90 -11.20 -0.93
C LYS A 88 3.34 -11.70 -0.92
N VAL A 89 4.00 -11.77 0.23
CA VAL A 89 5.36 -12.30 0.39
C VAL A 89 5.45 -13.74 -0.11
N ARG A 90 4.52 -14.60 0.30
CA ARG A 90 4.50 -16.01 -0.16
C ARG A 90 4.36 -16.13 -1.68
N VAL A 91 3.43 -15.39 -2.27
CA VAL A 91 3.21 -15.40 -3.72
C VAL A 91 4.41 -14.80 -4.46
N SER A 92 4.98 -13.70 -3.96
CA SER A 92 6.17 -13.07 -4.55
C SER A 92 7.37 -14.02 -4.53
N ASN A 93 7.60 -14.70 -3.41
CA ASN A 93 8.67 -15.70 -3.30
C ASN A 93 8.47 -16.88 -4.26
N TYR A 94 7.22 -17.30 -4.50
CA TYR A 94 6.93 -18.32 -5.49
C TYR A 94 7.25 -17.84 -6.91
N ILE A 95 6.79 -16.64 -7.26
CA ILE A 95 7.05 -16.01 -8.57
C ILE A 95 8.57 -15.85 -8.81
N ASP A 96 9.32 -15.37 -7.83
CA ASP A 96 10.77 -15.22 -7.92
C ASP A 96 11.48 -16.52 -8.28
N ARG A 97 11.08 -17.64 -7.63
CA ARG A 97 11.63 -18.96 -7.98
C ARG A 97 11.29 -19.38 -9.39
N MET A 98 10.11 -19.05 -9.89
CA MET A 98 9.69 -19.34 -11.25
C MET A 98 10.53 -18.55 -12.26
N PHE A 99 10.76 -17.25 -11.99
CA PHE A 99 11.65 -16.43 -12.83
C PHE A 99 13.08 -16.98 -12.85
N ALA A 100 13.65 -17.27 -11.70
CA ALA A 100 14.99 -17.84 -11.61
C ALA A 100 15.15 -19.14 -12.43
N LYS A 101 14.08 -19.96 -12.47
CA LYS A 101 14.13 -21.27 -13.14
C LYS A 101 13.79 -21.20 -14.64
N TYR A 102 12.79 -20.43 -15.03
CA TYR A 102 12.19 -20.51 -16.35
C TYR A 102 12.39 -19.26 -17.22
N ALA A 103 12.77 -18.14 -16.63
CA ALA A 103 13.00 -16.89 -17.33
C ALA A 103 14.23 -16.13 -16.79
N PRO A 104 15.43 -16.76 -16.82
CA PRO A 104 16.64 -16.12 -16.35
C PRO A 104 16.98 -14.87 -17.16
N ALA A 105 17.54 -13.86 -16.50
CA ALA A 105 17.98 -12.60 -17.11
C ALA A 105 19.46 -12.69 -17.53
N THR A 106 19.81 -13.62 -18.40
CA THR A 106 21.19 -13.98 -18.75
C THR A 106 21.98 -12.77 -19.26
N PHE A 107 21.38 -11.97 -20.15
CA PHE A 107 22.07 -10.80 -20.71
C PHE A 107 22.31 -9.74 -19.63
N LEU A 108 21.33 -9.45 -18.77
CA LEU A 108 21.48 -8.53 -17.66
C LEU A 108 22.57 -9.00 -16.68
N SER A 109 22.65 -10.30 -16.44
CA SER A 109 23.63 -10.91 -15.54
C SER A 109 25.08 -10.67 -15.96
N LEU A 110 25.35 -10.37 -17.24
CA LEU A 110 26.69 -10.02 -17.71
C LEU A 110 27.17 -8.64 -17.22
N PHE A 111 26.23 -7.75 -16.88
CA PHE A 111 26.53 -6.37 -16.47
C PHE A 111 26.41 -6.14 -14.95
N ILE A 112 26.04 -7.18 -14.21
CA ILE A 112 25.87 -7.08 -12.76
C ILE A 112 27.03 -7.78 -12.07
N ASP A 113 27.71 -7.06 -11.20
CA ASP A 113 28.84 -7.57 -10.42
C ASP A 113 28.47 -8.85 -9.67
N ASP A 114 29.41 -9.75 -9.57
CA ASP A 114 29.35 -11.05 -8.91
C ASP A 114 28.53 -12.13 -9.64
N CYS A 115 27.66 -11.81 -10.61
CA CYS A 115 26.87 -12.81 -11.32
C CYS A 115 27.77 -13.83 -12.03
N ILE A 116 28.76 -13.37 -12.82
CA ILE A 116 29.70 -14.23 -13.52
C ILE A 116 30.58 -15.02 -12.55
N ALA A 117 31.14 -14.34 -11.53
CA ALA A 117 32.01 -14.95 -10.54
C ALA A 117 31.31 -16.07 -9.74
N LYS A 118 30.03 -15.87 -9.44
CA LYS A 118 29.18 -16.87 -8.76
C LYS A 118 28.60 -17.92 -9.70
N GLY A 119 28.64 -17.72 -11.02
CA GLY A 119 27.96 -18.56 -12.01
C GLY A 119 26.44 -18.57 -11.81
N LYS A 120 25.85 -17.42 -11.42
CA LYS A 120 24.44 -17.29 -11.05
C LYS A 120 23.77 -16.15 -11.78
N ASP A 121 22.50 -16.37 -12.15
CA ASP A 121 21.66 -15.38 -12.79
C ASP A 121 21.23 -14.26 -11.84
N TYR A 122 20.88 -13.11 -12.41
CA TYR A 122 20.35 -11.95 -11.72
C TYR A 122 19.18 -12.30 -10.78
N TYR A 123 18.28 -13.19 -11.19
CA TYR A 123 17.16 -13.65 -10.37
C TYR A 123 17.52 -14.78 -9.40
N ASP A 124 18.69 -15.42 -9.52
CA ASP A 124 19.14 -16.54 -8.67
C ASP A 124 20.35 -16.18 -7.80
N ARG A 125 20.28 -15.10 -7.05
CA ARG A 125 21.35 -14.68 -6.11
C ARG A 125 22.67 -14.31 -6.78
N GLY A 126 22.67 -13.99 -8.06
CA GLY A 126 23.86 -13.55 -8.78
C GLY A 126 24.42 -12.24 -8.25
N PRO A 127 23.64 -11.18 -8.14
CA PRO A 127 24.08 -9.88 -7.64
C PRO A 127 24.69 -9.96 -6.24
N ARG A 128 25.48 -8.92 -5.90
CA ARG A 128 26.06 -8.79 -4.57
C ARG A 128 24.96 -8.55 -3.52
N TYR A 129 24.01 -7.68 -3.83
CA TYR A 129 22.84 -7.35 -3.01
C TYR A 129 21.56 -7.77 -3.74
N ASN A 130 20.63 -8.36 -3.01
CA ASN A 130 19.45 -9.01 -3.59
C ASN A 130 18.15 -8.48 -2.98
N THR A 131 17.92 -7.19 -3.14
CA THR A 131 16.78 -6.47 -2.61
C THR A 131 15.49 -6.82 -3.33
N THR A 132 14.40 -6.97 -2.60
CA THR A 132 13.05 -7.20 -3.14
C THR A 132 12.09 -6.15 -2.56
N TYR A 133 11.31 -5.51 -3.43
CA TYR A 133 10.38 -4.46 -3.02
C TYR A 133 8.93 -4.87 -3.16
N ILE A 134 8.10 -4.45 -2.20
CA ILE A 134 6.65 -4.42 -2.31
C ILE A 134 6.22 -2.97 -2.47
N GLN A 135 5.58 -2.67 -3.59
CA GLN A 135 5.07 -1.34 -3.90
C GLN A 135 3.70 -1.15 -3.27
N CYS A 136 3.60 -0.37 -2.21
CA CYS A 136 2.33 0.04 -1.63
C CYS A 136 1.81 1.30 -2.31
N THR A 137 0.51 1.37 -2.54
CA THR A 137 -0.12 2.48 -3.26
C THR A 137 -1.37 2.96 -2.55
N GLY A 138 -1.71 4.24 -2.75
CA GLY A 138 -2.93 4.86 -2.26
C GLY A 138 -2.81 5.48 -0.87
N LEU A 139 -1.61 5.96 -0.49
CA LEU A 139 -1.37 6.58 0.82
C LEU A 139 -2.35 7.74 1.10
N GLY A 140 -2.58 8.63 0.15
CA GLY A 140 -3.53 9.73 0.34
C GLY A 140 -4.96 9.22 0.55
N THR A 141 -5.43 8.29 -0.30
CA THR A 141 -6.79 7.75 -0.16
C THR A 141 -6.99 7.02 1.17
N ILE A 142 -6.01 6.24 1.64
CA ILE A 142 -6.13 5.52 2.92
C ILE A 142 -6.08 6.48 4.11
N THR A 143 -5.18 7.44 4.09
CA THR A 143 -5.06 8.47 5.14
C THR A 143 -6.33 9.29 5.25
N ASP A 144 -6.84 9.79 4.13
CA ASP A 144 -8.08 10.57 4.09
C ASP A 144 -9.30 9.76 4.53
N SER A 145 -9.35 8.48 4.17
CA SER A 145 -10.42 7.58 4.60
C SER A 145 -10.39 7.34 6.11
N LEU A 146 -9.21 7.12 6.68
CA LEU A 146 -9.03 6.95 8.12
C LEU A 146 -9.30 8.26 8.88
N SER A 147 -8.87 9.40 8.33
CA SER A 147 -9.16 10.74 8.87
C SER A 147 -10.67 11.00 8.92
N SER A 148 -11.38 10.70 7.82
CA SER A 148 -12.85 10.82 7.77
C SER A 148 -13.55 9.92 8.78
N LEU A 149 -13.17 8.64 8.84
CA LEU A 149 -13.71 7.69 9.81
C LEU A 149 -13.48 8.14 11.25
N ARG A 150 -12.24 8.51 11.59
CA ARG A 150 -11.87 8.98 12.92
C ARG A 150 -12.70 10.19 13.31
N LYS A 151 -12.73 11.22 12.46
CA LYS A 151 -13.42 12.48 12.74
C LYS A 151 -14.93 12.31 12.84
N HIS A 152 -15.54 11.81 11.77
CA HIS A 152 -17.00 11.88 11.63
C HIS A 152 -17.75 10.74 12.32
N VAL A 153 -17.16 9.53 12.41
CA VAL A 153 -17.82 8.38 13.01
C VAL A 153 -17.50 8.26 14.50
N PHE A 154 -16.23 8.44 14.89
CA PHE A 154 -15.79 8.15 16.25
C PHE A 154 -15.69 9.38 17.15
N GLU A 155 -15.16 10.51 16.66
CA GLU A 155 -14.97 11.74 17.48
C GLU A 155 -16.23 12.60 17.47
N ASP A 156 -16.57 13.20 16.33
CA ASP A 156 -17.70 14.15 16.21
C ASP A 156 -19.06 13.43 16.18
N LYS A 157 -19.09 12.13 15.88
CA LYS A 157 -20.31 11.31 15.74
C LYS A 157 -21.36 11.96 14.84
N THR A 158 -20.91 12.56 13.76
CA THR A 158 -21.74 13.28 12.79
C THR A 158 -22.71 12.34 12.07
N PHE A 159 -22.27 11.11 11.83
CA PHE A 159 -23.07 10.00 11.29
C PHE A 159 -22.58 8.68 11.85
N THR A 160 -23.44 7.67 11.79
CA THR A 160 -23.10 6.31 12.26
C THR A 160 -22.27 5.57 11.20
N MET A 161 -21.53 4.54 11.62
CA MET A 161 -20.85 3.64 10.69
C MET A 161 -21.83 3.02 9.69
N GLN A 162 -23.04 2.62 10.13
CA GLN A 162 -24.07 2.06 9.24
C GLN A 162 -24.44 3.07 8.14
N ALA A 163 -24.74 4.32 8.51
CA ALA A 163 -25.14 5.34 7.54
C ALA A 163 -24.04 5.63 6.51
N LEU A 164 -22.76 5.60 6.94
CA LEU A 164 -21.64 5.76 6.02
C LEU A 164 -21.51 4.57 5.07
N LEU A 165 -21.63 3.34 5.58
CA LEU A 165 -21.56 2.13 4.75
C LEU A 165 -22.69 2.08 3.72
N ASP A 166 -23.91 2.47 4.11
CA ASP A 166 -25.06 2.54 3.19
C ASP A 166 -24.80 3.59 2.10
N ALA A 167 -24.35 4.80 2.48
CA ALA A 167 -24.00 5.83 1.51
C ALA A 167 -22.89 5.41 0.55
N MET A 168 -21.90 4.67 1.02
CA MET A 168 -20.83 4.11 0.17
C MET A 168 -21.36 3.02 -0.75
N ALA A 169 -22.27 2.16 -0.30
CA ALA A 169 -22.91 1.12 -1.13
C ALA A 169 -23.71 1.75 -2.26
N ASP A 170 -24.39 2.85 -2.00
CA ASP A 170 -25.12 3.65 -2.99
C ASP A 170 -24.22 4.58 -3.82
N ASN A 171 -22.89 4.46 -3.69
CA ASN A 171 -21.90 5.34 -4.35
C ASN A 171 -22.18 6.84 -4.06
N PHE A 172 -22.70 7.14 -2.89
CA PHE A 172 -23.17 8.45 -2.43
C PHE A 172 -24.36 9.03 -3.21
N GLU A 173 -25.00 8.28 -4.09
CA GLU A 173 -26.24 8.72 -4.76
C GLU A 173 -27.34 8.87 -3.72
N GLY A 174 -27.99 10.05 -3.72
CA GLY A 174 -28.96 10.42 -2.66
C GLY A 174 -28.35 10.79 -1.29
N HIS A 175 -27.03 10.73 -1.16
CA HIS A 175 -26.30 11.06 0.06
C HIS A 175 -25.32 12.25 -0.12
N GLU A 176 -25.58 13.12 -1.09
CA GLU A 176 -24.74 14.28 -1.42
C GLU A 176 -24.42 15.18 -0.21
N PRO A 177 -25.36 15.48 0.72
CA PRO A 177 -25.04 16.29 1.91
C PRO A 177 -23.96 15.65 2.79
N MET A 178 -24.01 14.32 2.98
CA MET A 178 -22.99 13.58 3.72
C MET A 178 -21.64 13.64 2.98
N ARG A 179 -21.66 13.38 1.68
CA ARG A 179 -20.44 13.45 0.85
C ARG A 179 -19.80 14.83 0.89
N GLN A 180 -20.60 15.89 0.74
CA GLN A 180 -20.10 17.26 0.81
C GLN A 180 -19.55 17.61 2.21
N MET A 181 -20.16 17.11 3.26
CA MET A 181 -19.63 17.26 4.60
C MET A 181 -18.26 16.60 4.75
N ILE A 182 -18.11 15.36 4.27
CA ILE A 182 -16.82 14.67 4.25
C ILE A 182 -15.78 15.50 3.48
N LEU A 183 -16.09 15.92 2.27
CA LEU A 183 -15.14 16.63 1.41
C LEU A 183 -14.71 18.00 1.97
N ASN A 184 -15.59 18.68 2.71
CA ASN A 184 -15.33 20.05 3.17
C ASN A 184 -14.86 20.14 4.63
N ARG A 185 -15.06 19.09 5.45
CA ARG A 185 -14.78 19.15 6.90
C ARG A 185 -13.77 18.11 7.38
N THR A 186 -13.38 17.16 6.56
CA THR A 186 -12.31 16.22 6.92
C THR A 186 -10.95 16.89 6.74
N PRO A 187 -10.04 16.81 7.72
CA PRO A 187 -8.63 17.10 7.50
C PRO A 187 -8.05 16.09 6.53
N PHE A 188 -7.57 16.56 5.39
CA PHE A 188 -7.00 15.71 4.34
C PHE A 188 -5.48 15.83 4.28
N PHE A 189 -4.83 14.71 3.98
CA PHE A 189 -3.39 14.59 3.84
C PHE A 189 -2.85 15.48 2.70
N GLY A 190 -1.69 16.09 2.94
CA GLY A 190 -1.03 16.96 1.96
C GLY A 190 -1.45 18.44 2.05
N ASN A 191 -2.14 18.85 3.12
CA ASN A 191 -2.56 20.22 3.39
C ASN A 191 -1.87 20.82 4.64
N ASP A 192 -0.76 20.24 5.09
CA ASP A 192 -0.04 20.67 6.30
C ASP A 192 -0.94 20.67 7.55
N ASP A 193 -1.76 19.62 7.68
CA ASP A 193 -2.65 19.42 8.82
C ASP A 193 -2.16 18.24 9.68
N PRO A 194 -1.66 18.50 10.91
CA PRO A 194 -1.11 17.46 11.78
C PRO A 194 -2.09 16.32 12.07
N TYR A 195 -3.40 16.55 12.01
CA TYR A 195 -4.40 15.53 12.23
C TYR A 195 -4.35 14.42 11.16
N ALA A 196 -4.25 14.81 9.90
CA ALA A 196 -4.12 13.86 8.79
C ALA A 196 -2.69 13.34 8.64
N ASP A 197 -1.68 14.20 8.80
CA ASP A 197 -0.28 13.83 8.61
C ASP A 197 0.18 12.77 9.61
N GLN A 198 -0.26 12.84 10.86
CA GLN A 198 0.01 11.80 11.87
C GLN A 198 -0.61 10.45 11.51
N ILE A 199 -1.78 10.43 10.86
CA ILE A 199 -2.38 9.20 10.36
C ILE A 199 -1.54 8.62 9.22
N ALA A 200 -1.03 9.46 8.31
CA ALA A 200 -0.15 9.03 7.22
C ALA A 200 1.15 8.41 7.74
N VAL A 201 1.80 9.06 8.71
CA VAL A 201 3.00 8.55 9.37
C VAL A 201 2.71 7.19 10.01
N ARG A 202 1.64 7.09 10.80
CA ARG A 202 1.26 5.84 11.47
C ARG A 202 1.00 4.71 10.46
N VAL A 203 0.27 4.97 9.39
CA VAL A 203 0.02 3.97 8.32
C VAL A 203 1.32 3.54 7.64
N PHE A 204 2.23 4.49 7.41
CA PHE A 204 3.54 4.17 6.83
C PHE A 204 4.36 3.28 7.76
N ASP A 205 4.45 3.63 9.05
CA ASP A 205 5.20 2.86 10.05
C ASP A 205 4.64 1.44 10.20
N ASP A 206 3.32 1.28 10.29
CA ASP A 206 2.67 -0.03 10.38
C ASP A 206 2.87 -0.88 9.09
N LEU A 207 2.90 -0.26 7.90
CA LEU A 207 3.25 -0.95 6.65
C LEU A 207 4.73 -1.34 6.61
N TYR A 208 5.60 -0.46 7.10
CA TYR A 208 7.02 -0.72 7.23
C TYR A 208 7.25 -1.94 8.14
N ASP A 209 6.68 -1.93 9.33
CA ASP A 209 6.79 -3.04 10.29
C ASP A 209 6.21 -4.37 9.75
N ALA A 210 5.16 -4.28 8.94
CA ALA A 210 4.57 -5.47 8.32
C ALA A 210 5.42 -6.08 7.20
N ILE A 211 6.21 -5.28 6.48
CA ILE A 211 6.93 -5.70 5.25
C ILE A 211 8.42 -5.88 5.50
N GLU A 212 9.04 -4.92 6.21
CA GLU A 212 10.49 -4.83 6.33
C GLU A 212 11.07 -6.06 7.00
N GLY A 213 12.17 -6.55 6.46
CA GLY A 213 12.88 -7.70 7.01
C GLY A 213 12.25 -9.07 6.74
N LYS A 214 11.10 -9.16 6.06
CA LYS A 214 10.55 -10.48 5.67
C LYS A 214 11.47 -11.16 4.66
N PRO A 215 11.80 -12.46 4.82
CA PRO A 215 12.80 -13.12 4.00
C PRO A 215 12.34 -13.29 2.55
N ASN A 216 13.23 -12.96 1.61
CA ASN A 216 13.05 -13.24 0.19
C ASN A 216 13.72 -14.58 -0.21
N THR A 217 13.62 -14.97 -1.48
CA THR A 217 14.22 -16.22 -1.97
C THR A 217 15.72 -16.12 -2.21
N LYS A 218 16.31 -14.94 -2.13
CA LYS A 218 17.68 -14.64 -2.54
C LYS A 218 18.65 -14.50 -1.37
N GLY A 219 18.15 -14.70 -0.13
CA GLY A 219 18.96 -14.66 1.10
C GLY A 219 19.01 -13.28 1.78
N GLU A 220 18.22 -12.35 1.29
CA GLU A 220 17.98 -11.03 1.90
C GLU A 220 16.48 -10.86 2.22
N CYS A 221 15.95 -9.66 2.23
CA CYS A 221 14.60 -9.39 2.68
C CYS A 221 13.79 -8.52 1.72
N PHE A 222 12.50 -8.41 2.03
CA PHE A 222 11.59 -7.46 1.41
C PHE A 222 11.75 -6.08 2.06
N HIS A 223 11.55 -5.05 1.24
CA HIS A 223 11.52 -3.65 1.65
C HIS A 223 10.23 -3.00 1.18
N LEU A 224 9.76 -2.05 1.97
CA LEU A 224 8.62 -1.20 1.60
C LEU A 224 9.03 -0.18 0.55
N ASN A 225 8.19 -0.01 -0.44
CA ASN A 225 8.24 1.10 -1.38
C ASN A 225 6.86 1.77 -1.49
N MET A 226 6.82 3.10 -1.50
CA MET A 226 5.58 3.87 -1.60
C MET A 226 5.69 4.81 -2.80
N LEU A 227 4.90 4.56 -3.85
CA LEU A 227 5.00 5.32 -5.08
C LEU A 227 3.65 5.56 -5.73
N SER A 228 3.48 6.76 -6.25
CA SER A 228 2.38 7.11 -7.15
C SER A 228 2.70 6.65 -8.56
N THR A 229 1.89 5.75 -9.11
CA THR A 229 2.03 5.22 -10.47
C THR A 229 0.67 5.12 -11.16
N THR A 230 0.66 4.81 -12.46
CA THR A 230 -0.59 4.58 -13.22
C THR A 230 -1.44 3.42 -12.67
N CYS A 231 -0.89 2.55 -11.82
CA CYS A 231 -1.66 1.49 -11.16
C CYS A 231 -2.78 2.05 -10.26
N HIS A 232 -2.67 3.29 -9.80
CA HIS A 232 -3.73 3.99 -9.06
C HIS A 232 -5.08 3.99 -9.81
N VAL A 233 -5.03 4.13 -11.13
CA VAL A 233 -6.24 4.06 -11.98
C VAL A 233 -6.85 2.66 -11.97
N TYR A 234 -6.02 1.64 -12.15
CA TYR A 234 -6.48 0.25 -12.15
C TYR A 234 -6.99 -0.21 -10.79
N PHE A 235 -6.32 0.21 -9.73
CA PHE A 235 -6.74 -0.08 -8.36
C PHE A 235 -8.06 0.59 -8.01
N GLY A 236 -8.25 1.84 -8.45
CA GLY A 236 -9.51 2.53 -8.26
C GLY A 236 -10.70 1.86 -8.98
N LYS A 237 -10.46 1.30 -10.18
CA LYS A 237 -11.51 0.63 -10.98
C LYS A 237 -12.12 -0.60 -10.30
N VAL A 238 -11.36 -1.27 -9.43
CA VAL A 238 -11.82 -2.48 -8.71
C VAL A 238 -12.27 -2.19 -7.28
N MET A 239 -12.52 -0.92 -6.96
CA MET A 239 -12.98 -0.48 -5.65
C MET A 239 -14.32 0.23 -5.72
N GLY A 240 -15.14 0.01 -4.71
CA GLY A 240 -16.34 0.81 -4.42
C GLY A 240 -15.99 2.23 -3.98
N ALA A 241 -16.98 2.96 -3.50
CA ALA A 241 -16.78 4.25 -2.85
C ALA A 241 -15.98 4.11 -1.55
N THR A 242 -15.30 5.16 -1.12
CA THR A 242 -14.45 5.13 0.08
C THR A 242 -14.85 6.21 1.10
N PRO A 243 -14.51 6.03 2.39
CA PRO A 243 -14.93 6.92 3.47
C PRO A 243 -14.54 8.40 3.31
N ASN A 244 -13.53 8.70 2.48
CA ASN A 244 -13.14 10.08 2.15
C ASN A 244 -14.01 10.76 1.07
N GLY A 245 -15.12 10.13 0.66
CA GLY A 245 -16.03 10.68 -0.37
C GLY A 245 -15.59 10.38 -1.82
N ARG A 246 -14.56 9.55 -2.04
CA ARG A 246 -14.18 9.07 -3.39
C ARG A 246 -15.27 8.14 -3.92
N LEU A 247 -15.70 8.39 -5.15
CA LEU A 247 -16.70 7.55 -5.83
C LEU A 247 -16.10 6.23 -6.35
N ALA A 248 -16.94 5.22 -6.50
CA ALA A 248 -16.56 3.93 -7.06
C ALA A 248 -15.91 4.08 -8.44
N GLY A 249 -14.92 3.25 -8.73
CA GLY A 249 -14.22 3.24 -10.01
C GLY A 249 -13.25 4.41 -10.27
N ARG A 250 -13.23 5.44 -9.42
CA ARG A 250 -12.27 6.54 -9.52
C ARG A 250 -10.88 6.11 -9.06
N ALA A 251 -9.83 6.71 -9.61
CA ALA A 251 -8.45 6.42 -9.21
C ALA A 251 -8.25 6.59 -7.69
N VAL A 252 -7.46 5.71 -7.08
CA VAL A 252 -6.95 5.97 -5.73
C VAL A 252 -5.82 7.01 -5.81
N LEU A 253 -5.55 7.73 -4.73
CA LEU A 253 -4.63 8.87 -4.76
C LEU A 253 -3.43 8.62 -3.84
N PHE A 254 -2.28 9.16 -4.25
CA PHE A 254 -1.11 9.24 -3.39
C PHE A 254 -1.18 10.47 -2.48
N PHE A 255 -1.57 11.62 -3.02
CA PHE A 255 -1.95 12.83 -2.28
C PHE A 255 -3.46 13.03 -2.32
N SER A 256 -4.00 13.87 -1.43
CA SER A 256 -5.42 14.18 -1.41
C SER A 256 -5.91 14.85 -2.70
N SER A 257 -7.15 14.54 -3.08
CA SER A 257 -7.83 15.21 -4.20
C SER A 257 -8.06 16.71 -3.94
N SER A 258 -8.16 17.11 -2.68
CA SER A 258 -8.34 18.53 -2.32
C SER A 258 -7.10 19.39 -2.58
N ALA A 259 -5.90 18.78 -2.61
CA ALA A 259 -4.68 19.49 -2.98
C ALA A 259 -4.61 19.84 -4.47
N PHE A 260 -5.41 19.19 -5.32
CA PHE A 260 -5.48 19.43 -6.77
C PHE A 260 -6.73 20.19 -7.24
N CYS A 261 -7.77 20.30 -6.41
CA CYS A 261 -8.86 21.22 -6.67
C CYS A 261 -8.44 22.61 -6.22
N GLY A 262 -7.65 23.30 -7.05
CA GLY A 262 -7.52 24.74 -6.96
C GLY A 262 -8.93 25.31 -6.86
N ARG A 263 -9.14 26.17 -5.85
CA ARG A 263 -10.37 26.93 -5.74
C ARG A 263 -10.49 27.75 -7.03
N GLY A 264 -11.36 27.29 -7.92
CA GLY A 264 -11.85 28.07 -9.03
C GLY A 264 -13.00 28.92 -8.55
#